data_4a47d7a81e2d4f31c58cf35f1ca4f253
#
_entry.id   4a47d7a81e2d4f31c58cf35f1ca4f253
#
_cell.length_a   1.000
_cell.length_b   1.000
_cell.length_c   1.000
_cell.angle_alpha   90.00
_cell.angle_beta   90.00
_cell.angle_gamma   90.00
#
_symmetry.space_group_name_H-M   'P 1'
#
loop_
_entity.id
_entity.type
_entity.pdbx_description
1 polymer ?
#
loop_
_entity_poly.entity_id
_entity_poly.type
_entity_poly.pdbx_seq_one_letter_code
_entity_poly.pdbx_strand_id
1 'polypeptide(L)'
;IHGFSPEEILYGATRSNISIKEFLQRMKEAGVNTLPGTSAEILDQKLRDKISPGRITVEQWEEVIKEAHKIGINTTSTMMFGHLETLEERVKHIVKLREIQKETGGFTEFVPLNFVHSEAPMYKHQLHEGIQQGGSGNDVLLTHAIARIMFNNSIDNIQMSWVKEGQKMSQLLLMWGANDFGGTLINESISTSAGSEYGQLLRPKEIRRMVR
;
A
#
# COMPACT_ATOMS: atom_id res chain seq x y z
N ILE A 1 11.88 5.26 -13.30
CA ILE A 1 12.11 4.87 -11.90
C ILE A 1 10.77 4.87 -11.17
N HIS A 2 10.50 3.83 -10.38
CA HIS A 2 9.41 3.76 -9.40
C HIS A 2 10.04 3.83 -8.01
N GLY A 3 9.80 4.90 -7.26
CA GLY A 3 10.46 5.09 -5.97
C GLY A 3 10.04 6.40 -5.29
N PHE A 4 10.43 6.53 -4.05
CA PHE A 4 10.10 7.64 -3.16
C PHE A 4 8.63 7.65 -2.71
N SER A 5 8.41 7.15 -1.50
CA SER A 5 7.10 7.24 -0.84
C SER A 5 6.69 8.71 -0.60
N PRO A 6 5.40 8.99 -0.37
CA PRO A 6 4.95 10.33 0.00
C PRO A 6 5.70 10.93 1.18
N GLU A 7 6.08 10.11 2.15
CA GLU A 7 6.87 10.55 3.30
C GLU A 7 8.29 10.96 2.92
N GLU A 8 8.94 10.21 2.03
CA GLU A 8 10.27 10.56 1.52
C GLU A 8 10.24 11.82 0.66
N ILE A 9 9.18 12.03 -0.12
CA ILE A 9 8.96 13.27 -0.88
C ILE A 9 8.80 14.46 0.06
N LEU A 10 7.94 14.34 1.09
CA LEU A 10 7.75 15.39 2.10
C LEU A 10 9.06 15.70 2.83
N TYR A 11 9.78 14.65 3.26
CA TYR A 11 11.09 14.81 3.91
C TYR A 11 12.10 15.49 3.00
N GLY A 12 12.21 15.07 1.74
CA GLY A 12 13.13 15.66 0.76
C GLY A 12 12.81 17.13 0.48
N ALA A 13 11.55 17.49 0.28
CA ALA A 13 11.10 18.87 0.10
C ALA A 13 11.45 19.74 1.30
N THR A 14 11.14 19.27 2.52
CA THR A 14 11.45 19.96 3.77
C THR A 14 12.95 20.17 3.94
N ARG A 15 13.76 19.13 3.74
CA ARG A 15 15.24 19.22 3.87
C ARG A 15 15.88 20.12 2.82
N SER A 16 15.29 20.20 1.64
CA SER A 16 15.77 21.06 0.56
C SER A 16 15.23 22.49 0.65
N ASN A 17 14.34 22.77 1.61
CA ASN A 17 13.66 24.06 1.79
C ASN A 17 12.96 24.55 0.51
N ILE A 18 12.26 23.64 -0.17
CA ILE A 18 11.45 23.92 -1.36
C ILE A 18 10.05 23.33 -1.20
N SER A 19 9.11 23.73 -2.05
CA SER A 19 7.76 23.18 -2.02
C SER A 19 7.73 21.72 -2.47
N ILE A 20 6.70 20.96 -2.03
CA ILE A 20 6.43 19.59 -2.50
C ILE A 20 6.35 19.56 -4.04
N LYS A 21 5.62 20.49 -4.64
CA LYS A 21 5.50 20.63 -6.10
C LYS A 21 6.86 20.78 -6.79
N GLU A 22 7.70 21.67 -6.30
CA GLU A 22 9.03 21.91 -6.87
C GLU A 22 9.93 20.67 -6.71
N PHE A 23 9.89 20.02 -5.53
CA PHE A 23 10.64 18.79 -5.31
C PHE A 23 10.20 17.68 -6.28
N LEU A 24 8.90 17.45 -6.42
CA LEU A 24 8.34 16.48 -7.36
C LEU A 24 8.73 16.79 -8.81
N GLN A 25 8.73 18.07 -9.21
CA GLN A 25 9.14 18.47 -10.56
C GLN A 25 10.61 18.09 -10.82
N ARG A 26 11.51 18.39 -9.88
CA ARG A 26 12.92 18.00 -9.97
C ARG A 26 13.10 16.48 -10.03
N MET A 27 12.32 15.73 -9.23
CA MET A 27 12.34 14.27 -9.25
C MET A 27 11.90 13.72 -10.61
N LYS A 28 10.85 14.30 -11.21
CA LYS A 28 10.36 13.95 -12.55
C LYS A 28 11.43 14.20 -13.61
N GLU A 29 12.09 15.35 -13.58
CA GLU A 29 13.19 15.70 -14.48
C GLU A 29 14.39 14.77 -14.32
N ALA A 30 14.64 14.27 -13.11
CA ALA A 30 15.67 13.27 -12.82
C ALA A 30 15.27 11.83 -13.22
N GLY A 31 14.06 11.62 -13.77
CA GLY A 31 13.62 10.33 -14.29
C GLY A 31 12.76 9.49 -13.34
N VAL A 32 12.19 10.08 -12.30
CA VAL A 32 11.15 9.43 -11.50
C VAL A 32 9.84 9.46 -12.28
N ASN A 33 9.30 8.28 -12.60
CA ASN A 33 8.12 8.13 -13.45
C ASN A 33 6.85 7.88 -12.64
N THR A 34 6.98 7.15 -11.52
CA THR A 34 5.87 6.78 -10.64
C THR A 34 6.32 6.74 -9.18
N LEU A 35 5.39 6.96 -8.23
CA LEU A 35 5.66 6.83 -6.81
C LEU A 35 4.86 5.67 -6.20
N PRO A 36 5.44 4.91 -5.26
CA PRO A 36 4.67 4.00 -4.42
C PRO A 36 3.78 4.80 -3.46
N GLY A 37 2.51 4.46 -3.38
CA GLY A 37 1.55 5.06 -2.44
C GLY A 37 1.66 4.50 -1.01
N THR A 38 2.87 4.13 -0.60
CA THR A 38 3.18 3.60 0.73
C THR A 38 3.08 4.69 1.80
N SER A 39 3.26 4.32 3.06
CA SER A 39 3.01 5.18 4.23
C SER A 39 1.55 5.67 4.36
N ALA A 40 0.63 5.07 3.60
CA ALA A 40 -0.81 5.30 3.78
C ALA A 40 -1.35 4.60 5.03
N GLU A 41 -0.89 3.39 5.29
CA GLU A 41 -1.38 2.45 6.31
C GLU A 41 -2.91 2.35 6.28
N ILE A 42 -3.61 3.07 7.18
CA ILE A 42 -5.02 3.43 7.08
C ILE A 42 -5.13 4.96 7.12
N LEU A 43 -5.86 5.56 6.19
CA LEU A 43 -6.03 7.01 6.07
C LEU A 43 -7.07 7.56 7.08
N ASP A 44 -6.91 7.19 8.35
CA ASP A 44 -7.58 7.74 9.52
C ASP A 44 -6.52 8.30 10.46
N GLN A 45 -6.58 9.61 10.76
CA GLN A 45 -5.52 10.27 11.53
C GLN A 45 -5.41 9.74 12.95
N LYS A 46 -6.53 9.45 13.61
CA LYS A 46 -6.52 8.96 15.00
C LYS A 46 -5.88 7.58 15.10
N LEU A 47 -6.14 6.73 14.12
CA LEU A 47 -5.52 5.41 14.04
C LEU A 47 -4.03 5.53 13.72
N ARG A 48 -3.65 6.40 12.76
CA ARG A 48 -2.25 6.65 12.40
C ARG A 48 -1.42 7.14 13.57
N ASP A 49 -1.95 8.05 14.38
CA ASP A 49 -1.27 8.56 15.58
C ASP A 49 -0.93 7.44 16.59
N LYS A 50 -1.68 6.33 16.55
CA LYS A 50 -1.40 5.14 17.36
C LYS A 50 -0.35 4.23 16.72
N ILE A 51 -0.53 3.86 15.45
CA ILE A 51 0.29 2.83 14.77
C ILE A 51 1.59 3.38 14.17
N SER A 52 1.63 4.69 13.87
CA SER A 52 2.75 5.36 13.22
C SER A 52 2.94 6.78 13.77
N PRO A 53 3.17 6.95 15.10
CA PRO A 53 3.29 8.27 15.70
C PRO A 53 4.46 9.05 15.11
N GLY A 54 4.24 10.34 14.83
CA GLY A 54 5.26 11.22 14.28
C GLY A 54 5.60 11.04 12.80
N ARG A 55 4.86 10.16 12.10
CA ARG A 55 4.98 9.96 10.66
C ARG A 55 4.09 10.94 9.90
N ILE A 56 4.19 10.93 8.56
CA ILE A 56 3.37 11.76 7.67
C ILE A 56 1.88 11.70 8.03
N THR A 57 1.22 12.86 8.10
CA THR A 57 -0.23 12.93 8.37
C THR A 57 -1.05 12.50 7.16
N VAL A 58 -2.33 12.18 7.37
CA VAL A 58 -3.27 11.87 6.26
C VAL A 58 -3.34 13.03 5.27
N GLU A 59 -3.42 14.26 5.77
CA GLU A 59 -3.49 15.47 4.94
C GLU A 59 -2.22 15.67 4.11
N GLN A 60 -1.06 15.53 4.71
CA GLN A 60 0.23 15.62 4.02
C GLN A 60 0.40 14.51 2.98
N TRP A 61 -0.02 13.28 3.30
CA TRP A 61 0.01 12.17 2.35
C TRP A 61 -0.86 12.47 1.13
N GLU A 62 -2.08 12.94 1.36
CA GLU A 62 -3.02 13.32 0.30
C GLU A 62 -2.48 14.47 -0.56
N GLU A 63 -1.88 15.49 0.05
CA GLU A 63 -1.24 16.61 -0.65
C GLU A 63 -0.14 16.11 -1.61
N VAL A 64 0.79 15.28 -1.13
CA VAL A 64 1.88 14.75 -1.96
C VAL A 64 1.33 13.95 -3.14
N ILE A 65 0.36 13.08 -2.90
CA ILE A 65 -0.27 12.27 -3.96
C ILE A 65 -0.94 13.17 -5.01
N LYS A 66 -1.75 14.13 -4.58
CA LYS A 66 -2.45 15.03 -5.51
C LYS A 66 -1.48 15.93 -6.29
N GLU A 67 -0.43 16.44 -5.66
CA GLU A 67 0.59 17.22 -6.36
C GLU A 67 1.37 16.37 -7.38
N ALA A 68 1.69 15.11 -7.04
CA ALA A 68 2.30 14.19 -8.00
C ALA A 68 1.40 13.97 -9.23
N HIS A 69 0.11 13.68 -9.01
CA HIS A 69 -0.86 13.48 -10.10
C HIS A 69 -1.03 14.71 -10.98
N LYS A 70 -1.09 15.92 -10.40
CA LYS A 70 -1.23 17.20 -11.15
C LYS A 70 -0.07 17.43 -12.13
N ILE A 71 1.12 16.98 -11.81
CA ILE A 71 2.27 17.11 -12.73
C ILE A 71 2.49 15.87 -13.60
N GLY A 72 1.55 14.91 -13.58
CA GLY A 72 1.59 13.69 -14.40
C GLY A 72 2.61 12.65 -13.92
N ILE A 73 2.86 12.57 -12.61
CA ILE A 73 3.49 11.42 -11.96
C ILE A 73 2.39 10.55 -11.40
N ASN A 74 2.20 9.36 -11.96
CA ASN A 74 1.23 8.39 -11.42
C ASN A 74 1.74 7.77 -10.12
N THR A 75 0.82 7.29 -9.29
CA THR A 75 1.18 6.61 -8.05
C THR A 75 0.42 5.29 -7.91
N THR A 76 0.92 4.39 -7.08
CA THR A 76 0.12 3.30 -6.53
C THR A 76 -0.69 3.81 -5.33
N SER A 77 -1.57 2.98 -4.81
CA SER A 77 -2.25 3.20 -3.53
C SER A 77 -2.15 1.95 -2.68
N THR A 78 -1.96 2.10 -1.37
CA THR A 78 -1.80 0.96 -0.46
C THR A 78 -2.73 1.08 0.73
N MET A 79 -3.06 -0.04 1.34
CA MET A 79 -3.74 -0.13 2.62
C MET A 79 -3.07 -1.24 3.44
N MET A 80 -2.67 -0.97 4.68
CA MET A 80 -2.27 -2.03 5.62
C MET A 80 -3.46 -2.37 6.51
N PHE A 81 -3.82 -3.65 6.58
CA PHE A 81 -4.99 -4.11 7.34
C PHE A 81 -4.66 -5.31 8.24
N GLY A 82 -5.54 -5.61 9.19
CA GLY A 82 -5.39 -6.73 10.13
C GLY A 82 -4.54 -6.39 11.36
N HIS A 83 -4.48 -5.11 11.77
CA HIS A 83 -3.73 -4.68 12.97
C HIS A 83 -4.64 -4.15 14.10
N LEU A 84 -5.12 -2.90 14.02
CA LEU A 84 -5.98 -2.26 15.04
C LEU A 84 -7.23 -1.64 14.45
N GLU A 85 -7.29 -1.56 13.14
CA GLU A 85 -8.37 -0.91 12.41
C GLU A 85 -9.68 -1.70 12.51
N THR A 86 -10.77 -0.98 12.43
CA THR A 86 -12.12 -1.52 12.26
C THR A 86 -12.46 -1.72 10.78
N LEU A 87 -13.48 -2.51 10.48
CA LEU A 87 -13.99 -2.65 9.11
C LEU A 87 -14.48 -1.30 8.54
N GLU A 88 -15.03 -0.44 9.39
CA GLU A 88 -15.47 0.90 8.98
C GLU A 88 -14.28 1.77 8.54
N GLU A 89 -13.17 1.73 9.25
CA GLU A 89 -11.94 2.45 8.89
C GLU A 89 -11.34 1.93 7.58
N ARG A 90 -11.38 0.61 7.31
CA ARG A 90 -10.99 0.03 6.01
C ARG A 90 -11.87 0.58 4.87
N VAL A 91 -13.20 0.59 5.07
CA VAL A 91 -14.12 1.11 4.07
C VAL A 91 -13.91 2.60 3.83
N LYS A 92 -13.73 3.41 4.88
CA LYS A 92 -13.43 4.84 4.77
C LYS A 92 -12.12 5.09 3.99
N HIS A 93 -11.10 4.28 4.23
CA HIS A 93 -9.84 4.35 3.48
C HIS A 93 -10.07 4.12 1.97
N ILE A 94 -10.79 3.06 1.60
CA ILE A 94 -11.11 2.75 0.20
C ILE A 94 -11.95 3.87 -0.44
N VAL A 95 -12.93 4.42 0.29
CA VAL A 95 -13.73 5.56 -0.17
C VAL A 95 -12.85 6.77 -0.44
N LYS A 96 -11.93 7.11 0.49
CA LYS A 96 -11.00 8.23 0.32
C LYS A 96 -10.12 8.07 -0.92
N LEU A 97 -9.54 6.89 -1.14
CA LEU A 97 -8.76 6.61 -2.35
C LEU A 97 -9.59 6.76 -3.63
N ARG A 98 -10.84 6.28 -3.62
CA ARG A 98 -11.75 6.42 -4.75
C ARG A 98 -12.10 7.88 -5.04
N GLU A 99 -12.25 8.71 -4.02
CA GLU A 99 -12.48 10.15 -4.17
C GLU A 99 -11.26 10.85 -4.79
N ILE A 100 -10.05 10.57 -4.30
CA ILE A 100 -8.80 11.07 -4.87
C ILE A 100 -8.68 10.63 -6.34
N GLN A 101 -8.97 9.36 -6.64
CA GLN A 101 -8.93 8.85 -8.01
C GLN A 101 -9.92 9.57 -8.93
N LYS A 102 -11.14 9.83 -8.47
CA LYS A 102 -12.12 10.60 -9.25
C LYS A 102 -11.67 12.04 -9.52
N GLU A 103 -10.97 12.64 -8.57
CA GLU A 103 -10.43 14.00 -8.70
C GLU A 103 -9.23 14.06 -9.65
N THR A 104 -8.33 13.07 -9.57
CA THR A 104 -7.00 13.19 -10.18
C THR A 104 -6.71 12.18 -11.29
N GLY A 105 -7.33 11.00 -11.26
CA GLY A 105 -7.09 9.91 -12.22
C GLY A 105 -5.69 9.28 -12.14
N GLY A 106 -4.88 9.59 -11.12
CA GLY A 106 -3.45 9.27 -11.12
C GLY A 106 -3.07 7.95 -10.45
N PHE A 107 -3.98 7.26 -9.75
CA PHE A 107 -3.68 5.93 -9.21
C PHE A 107 -3.69 4.86 -10.32
N THR A 108 -2.63 4.07 -10.36
CA THR A 108 -2.48 2.95 -11.32
C THR A 108 -2.96 1.63 -10.74
N GLU A 109 -2.88 1.46 -9.43
CA GLU A 109 -3.25 0.23 -8.74
C GLU A 109 -3.55 0.45 -7.26
N PHE A 110 -4.24 -0.51 -6.67
CA PHE A 110 -4.45 -0.63 -5.23
C PHE A 110 -3.82 -1.91 -4.70
N VAL A 111 -3.05 -1.80 -3.60
CA VAL A 111 -2.33 -2.90 -2.98
C VAL A 111 -2.75 -3.04 -1.52
N PRO A 112 -3.67 -3.95 -1.18
CA PRO A 112 -3.95 -4.30 0.21
C PRO A 112 -2.83 -5.17 0.77
N LEU A 113 -2.27 -4.75 1.91
CA LEU A 113 -1.14 -5.37 2.58
C LEU A 113 -1.59 -5.91 3.94
N ASN A 114 -1.64 -7.21 4.08
CA ASN A 114 -1.93 -7.83 5.37
C ASN A 114 -0.80 -7.56 6.37
N PHE A 115 -1.17 -7.26 7.61
CA PHE A 115 -0.20 -7.03 8.68
C PHE A 115 0.56 -8.30 9.02
N VAL A 116 1.87 -8.27 8.86
CA VAL A 116 2.77 -9.35 9.29
C VAL A 116 3.21 -9.05 10.72
N HIS A 117 2.77 -9.85 11.67
CA HIS A 117 2.82 -9.54 13.09
C HIS A 117 4.00 -10.12 13.85
N SER A 118 4.49 -11.31 13.46
CA SER A 118 5.30 -12.17 14.34
C SER A 118 6.57 -11.51 14.87
N GLU A 119 7.24 -10.69 14.04
CA GLU A 119 8.43 -9.92 14.44
C GLU A 119 8.16 -8.41 14.55
N ALA A 120 6.92 -7.95 14.28
CA ALA A 120 6.57 -6.54 14.38
C ALA A 120 6.61 -6.06 15.84
N PRO A 121 7.38 -5.01 16.18
CA PRO A 121 7.49 -4.52 17.56
C PRO A 121 6.15 -4.18 18.19
N MET A 122 5.23 -3.62 17.41
CA MET A 122 3.89 -3.27 17.86
C MET A 122 3.15 -4.48 18.43
N TYR A 123 3.26 -5.65 17.80
CA TYR A 123 2.65 -6.88 18.25
C TYR A 123 3.47 -7.57 19.34
N LYS A 124 4.78 -7.69 19.18
CA LYS A 124 5.66 -8.37 20.16
C LYS A 124 5.63 -7.73 21.54
N HIS A 125 5.56 -6.41 21.59
CA HIS A 125 5.52 -5.67 22.85
C HIS A 125 4.11 -5.31 23.30
N GLN A 126 3.07 -5.79 22.59
CA GLN A 126 1.65 -5.51 22.91
C GLN A 126 1.41 -4.01 23.17
N LEU A 127 1.93 -3.15 22.29
CA LEU A 127 1.92 -1.71 22.48
C LEU A 127 0.51 -1.10 22.51
N HIS A 128 -0.48 -1.83 22.00
CA HIS A 128 -1.87 -1.39 21.96
C HIS A 128 -2.80 -2.55 22.31
N GLU A 129 -3.81 -2.27 23.11
CA GLU A 129 -4.89 -3.22 23.38
C GLU A 129 -5.66 -3.55 22.10
N GLY A 130 -5.98 -4.81 21.90
CA GLY A 130 -6.76 -5.29 20.74
C GLY A 130 -5.95 -5.46 19.45
N ILE A 131 -4.61 -5.38 19.52
CA ILE A 131 -3.78 -5.62 18.33
C ILE A 131 -3.98 -7.05 17.80
N GLN A 132 -4.22 -7.14 16.48
CA GLN A 132 -4.51 -8.39 15.79
C GLN A 132 -3.23 -9.03 15.20
N GLN A 133 -3.35 -10.31 14.85
CA GLN A 133 -2.26 -11.11 14.25
C GLN A 133 -2.27 -11.11 12.72
N GLY A 134 -2.70 -10.02 12.12
CA GLY A 134 -3.04 -9.97 10.71
C GLY A 134 -4.50 -10.33 10.46
N GLY A 135 -4.97 -10.10 9.24
CA GLY A 135 -6.29 -10.53 8.80
C GLY A 135 -6.34 -12.06 8.61
N SER A 136 -7.45 -12.67 8.98
CA SER A 136 -7.71 -14.08 8.67
C SER A 136 -7.78 -14.31 7.13
N GLY A 137 -7.71 -15.56 6.69
CA GLY A 137 -7.87 -15.88 5.27
C GLY A 137 -9.18 -15.33 4.67
N ASN A 138 -10.28 -15.34 5.43
CA ASN A 138 -11.54 -14.73 5.02
C ASN A 138 -11.44 -13.20 4.93
N ASP A 139 -10.78 -12.55 5.87
CA ASP A 139 -10.54 -11.09 5.80
C ASP A 139 -9.75 -10.71 4.56
N VAL A 140 -8.72 -11.49 4.23
CA VAL A 140 -7.89 -11.29 3.04
C VAL A 140 -8.75 -11.39 1.77
N LEU A 141 -9.54 -12.46 1.63
CA LEU A 141 -10.44 -12.66 0.49
C LEU A 141 -11.47 -11.54 0.37
N LEU A 142 -12.16 -11.22 1.47
CA LEU A 142 -13.19 -10.18 1.49
C LEU A 142 -12.60 -8.78 1.22
N THR A 143 -11.41 -8.47 1.74
CA THR A 143 -10.75 -7.18 1.49
C THR A 143 -10.50 -6.97 -0.02
N HIS A 144 -10.00 -7.98 -0.73
CA HIS A 144 -9.77 -7.90 -2.18
C HIS A 144 -11.08 -7.83 -2.97
N ALA A 145 -12.07 -8.66 -2.61
CA ALA A 145 -13.38 -8.66 -3.28
C ALA A 145 -14.12 -7.34 -3.12
N ILE A 146 -14.14 -6.78 -1.89
CA ILE A 146 -14.78 -5.49 -1.60
C ILE A 146 -14.02 -4.36 -2.30
N ALA A 147 -12.69 -4.38 -2.29
CA ALA A 147 -11.88 -3.41 -3.03
C ALA A 147 -12.23 -3.44 -4.53
N ARG A 148 -12.34 -4.63 -5.14
CA ARG A 148 -12.75 -4.78 -6.55
C ARG A 148 -14.11 -4.15 -6.83
N ILE A 149 -15.11 -4.39 -5.97
CA ILE A 149 -16.45 -3.83 -6.12
C ILE A 149 -16.40 -2.31 -5.95
N MET A 150 -15.70 -1.81 -4.93
CA MET A 150 -15.68 -0.39 -4.61
C MET A 150 -14.86 0.44 -5.59
N PHE A 151 -13.79 -0.12 -6.17
CA PHE A 151 -12.95 0.53 -7.18
C PHE A 151 -13.41 0.30 -8.62
N ASN A 152 -14.51 -0.41 -8.83
CA ASN A 152 -15.01 -0.66 -10.18
C ASN A 152 -15.10 0.64 -11.00
N ASN A 153 -14.56 0.63 -12.22
CA ASN A 153 -14.45 1.78 -13.12
C ASN A 153 -13.61 2.97 -12.57
N SER A 154 -12.79 2.76 -11.55
CA SER A 154 -11.92 3.81 -11.01
C SER A 154 -10.46 3.38 -10.89
N ILE A 155 -10.16 2.26 -10.26
CA ILE A 155 -8.82 1.69 -10.19
C ILE A 155 -8.89 0.26 -10.73
N ASP A 156 -8.30 0.04 -11.89
CA ASP A 156 -8.43 -1.23 -12.63
C ASP A 156 -7.59 -2.36 -12.04
N ASN A 157 -6.43 -2.02 -11.47
CA ASN A 157 -5.50 -3.02 -10.96
C ASN A 157 -5.61 -3.15 -9.44
N ILE A 158 -5.82 -4.38 -8.98
CA ILE A 158 -5.73 -4.76 -7.57
C ILE A 158 -4.66 -5.83 -7.46
N GLN A 159 -3.56 -5.45 -6.81
CA GLN A 159 -2.41 -6.30 -6.62
C GLN A 159 -2.57 -7.11 -5.33
N MET A 160 -2.24 -8.41 -5.37
CA MET A 160 -2.02 -9.17 -4.16
C MET A 160 -0.53 -9.22 -3.80
N SER A 161 -0.22 -9.25 -2.51
CA SER A 161 1.14 -9.31 -2.01
C SER A 161 1.52 -10.76 -1.67
N TRP A 162 2.10 -11.50 -2.63
CA TRP A 162 2.48 -12.90 -2.41
C TRP A 162 3.51 -13.09 -1.27
N VAL A 163 4.33 -12.07 -0.97
CA VAL A 163 5.28 -12.11 0.15
C VAL A 163 4.60 -12.09 1.51
N LYS A 164 3.35 -11.63 1.59
CA LYS A 164 2.56 -11.56 2.83
C LYS A 164 1.54 -12.68 2.93
N GLU A 165 0.95 -13.07 1.80
CA GLU A 165 -0.15 -14.04 1.75
C GLU A 165 0.31 -15.45 1.36
N GLY A 166 1.51 -15.57 0.79
CA GLY A 166 1.99 -16.81 0.21
C GLY A 166 1.38 -17.13 -1.16
N GLN A 167 2.01 -18.04 -1.86
CA GLN A 167 1.68 -18.36 -3.25
C GLN A 167 0.26 -18.92 -3.43
N LYS A 168 -0.18 -19.81 -2.52
CA LYS A 168 -1.51 -20.46 -2.61
C LYS A 168 -2.65 -19.46 -2.40
N MET A 169 -2.54 -18.61 -1.40
CA MET A 169 -3.54 -17.57 -1.16
C MET A 169 -3.54 -16.56 -2.31
N SER A 170 -2.38 -16.17 -2.83
CA SER A 170 -2.27 -15.27 -3.97
C SER A 170 -2.94 -15.84 -5.23
N GLN A 171 -2.80 -17.13 -5.48
CA GLN A 171 -3.51 -17.80 -6.59
C GLN A 171 -5.04 -17.75 -6.39
N LEU A 172 -5.50 -17.98 -5.16
CA LEU A 172 -6.93 -17.89 -4.84
C LEU A 172 -7.47 -16.47 -5.01
N LEU A 173 -6.68 -15.44 -4.65
CA LEU A 173 -7.06 -14.03 -4.77
C LEU A 173 -7.33 -13.59 -6.21
N LEU A 174 -6.74 -14.23 -7.22
CA LEU A 174 -7.09 -14.00 -8.62
C LEU A 174 -8.58 -14.30 -8.92
N MET A 175 -9.20 -15.19 -8.15
CA MET A 175 -10.65 -15.49 -8.25
C MET A 175 -11.50 -14.55 -7.36
N TRP A 176 -10.86 -13.75 -6.50
CA TRP A 176 -11.48 -12.89 -5.50
C TRP A 176 -11.23 -11.40 -5.73
N GLY A 177 -10.96 -11.01 -6.96
CA GLY A 177 -10.92 -9.61 -7.36
C GLY A 177 -9.53 -9.05 -7.64
N ALA A 178 -8.45 -9.73 -7.25
CA ALA A 178 -7.11 -9.33 -7.67
C ALA A 178 -6.87 -9.68 -9.14
N ASN A 179 -6.04 -8.90 -9.83
CA ASN A 179 -5.63 -9.13 -11.21
C ASN A 179 -4.14 -8.83 -11.44
N ASP A 180 -3.39 -8.53 -10.38
CA ASP A 180 -1.96 -8.31 -10.42
C ASP A 180 -1.27 -9.16 -9.34
N PHE A 181 -0.21 -9.89 -9.72
CA PHE A 181 0.53 -10.81 -8.84
C PHE A 181 1.69 -10.15 -8.08
N GLY A 182 1.94 -8.86 -8.28
CA GLY A 182 2.95 -8.10 -7.55
C GLY A 182 4.39 -8.29 -8.00
N GLY A 183 4.62 -8.98 -9.10
CA GLY A 183 5.96 -9.11 -9.70
C GLY A 183 6.91 -10.07 -8.98
N THR A 184 8.16 -10.08 -9.47
CA THR A 184 9.15 -11.08 -9.07
C THR A 184 9.85 -10.77 -7.75
N LEU A 185 10.01 -9.51 -7.43
CA LEU A 185 10.83 -8.97 -6.33
C LEU A 185 12.27 -9.54 -6.32
N ILE A 186 13.18 -8.81 -5.71
CA ILE A 186 14.56 -9.26 -5.46
C ILE A 186 14.94 -8.67 -4.11
N ASN A 187 15.32 -9.53 -3.14
CA ASN A 187 15.72 -9.11 -1.80
C ASN A 187 14.65 -8.31 -1.05
N GLU A 188 13.39 -8.72 -1.13
CA GLU A 188 12.35 -8.14 -0.28
C GLU A 188 12.59 -8.57 1.18
N SER A 189 13.23 -7.71 1.95
CA SER A 189 13.64 -8.00 3.31
C SER A 189 12.68 -7.47 4.37
N ILE A 190 11.83 -6.50 4.05
CA ILE A 190 10.94 -5.84 5.02
C ILE A 190 9.91 -6.83 5.56
N SER A 191 9.19 -7.54 4.69
CA SER A 191 8.20 -8.53 5.12
C SER A 191 8.87 -9.72 5.82
N THR A 192 10.04 -10.16 5.35
CA THR A 192 10.82 -11.22 6.00
C THR A 192 11.28 -10.79 7.40
N SER A 193 11.75 -9.54 7.56
CA SER A 193 12.13 -9.00 8.88
C SER A 193 10.94 -8.85 9.83
N ALA A 194 9.73 -8.68 9.30
CA ALA A 194 8.48 -8.68 10.08
C ALA A 194 8.00 -10.10 10.41
N GLY A 195 8.65 -11.14 9.86
CA GLY A 195 8.35 -12.54 10.14
C GLY A 195 7.57 -13.27 9.04
N SER A 196 7.51 -12.71 7.82
CA SER A 196 6.95 -13.44 6.68
C SER A 196 7.85 -14.60 6.26
N GLU A 197 7.27 -15.78 6.04
CA GLU A 197 7.97 -17.01 5.69
C GLU A 197 7.90 -17.35 4.18
N TYR A 198 7.31 -16.50 3.35
CA TYR A 198 7.03 -16.82 1.94
C TYR A 198 8.16 -16.50 0.97
N GLY A 199 9.31 -16.04 1.48
CA GLY A 199 10.52 -15.77 0.71
C GLY A 199 10.57 -14.35 0.14
N GLN A 200 11.66 -14.06 -0.59
CA GLN A 200 12.00 -12.72 -1.08
C GLN A 200 12.06 -12.63 -2.60
N LEU A 201 11.91 -13.73 -3.29
CA LEU A 201 12.00 -13.82 -4.75
C LEU A 201 11.01 -14.86 -5.26
N LEU A 202 10.26 -14.48 -6.28
CA LEU A 202 9.42 -15.38 -7.06
C LEU A 202 9.77 -15.23 -8.55
N ARG A 203 10.19 -16.34 -9.18
CA ARG A 203 10.67 -16.27 -10.57
C ARG A 203 9.52 -16.15 -11.57
N PRO A 204 9.71 -15.50 -12.73
CA PRO A 204 8.66 -15.35 -13.74
C PRO A 204 8.02 -16.68 -14.19
N LYS A 205 8.82 -17.76 -14.23
CA LYS A 205 8.30 -19.09 -14.59
C LYS A 205 7.35 -19.65 -13.54
N GLU A 206 7.59 -19.36 -12.26
CA GLU A 206 6.74 -19.78 -11.15
C GLU A 206 5.43 -19.00 -11.16
N ILE A 207 5.49 -17.67 -11.34
CA ILE A 207 4.30 -16.82 -11.48
C ILE A 207 3.45 -17.31 -12.66
N ARG A 208 4.04 -17.50 -13.85
CA ARG A 208 3.31 -18.01 -15.04
C ARG A 208 2.64 -19.35 -14.81
N ARG A 209 3.21 -20.20 -13.97
CA ARG A 209 2.62 -21.50 -13.62
C ARG A 209 1.41 -21.35 -12.70
N MET A 210 1.44 -20.34 -11.81
CA MET A 210 0.36 -20.09 -10.85
C MET A 210 -0.85 -19.39 -11.46
N VAL A 211 -0.64 -18.53 -12.46
CA VAL A 211 -1.74 -17.77 -13.10
C VAL A 211 -2.40 -18.50 -14.28
N ARG A 212 -1.94 -19.69 -14.61
CA ARG A 212 -2.54 -20.56 -15.63
C ARG A 212 -3.51 -21.57 -15.01
#